data_e38508332e520bc40496ef0af99cbf25
#
_entry.id   e38508332e520bc40496ef0af99cbf25
#
_cell.length_a   1.000
_cell.length_b   1.000
_cell.length_c   1.000
_cell.angle_alpha   90.00
_cell.angle_beta   90.00
_cell.angle_gamma   90.00
#
_symmetry.space_group_name_H-M   'P 1'
#
loop_
_entity.id
_entity.type
_entity.pdbx_description
1 polymer ?
#
loop_
_entity_poly.entity_id
_entity_poly.type
_entity_poly.pdbx_seq_one_letter_code
_entity_poly.pdbx_strand_id
1 'polypeptide(L)'
;DVAAVAAVVDVLQTPAFLSRQTDFIRTVAQCGKPVNIKKGQFMAPHDMKNVIDKARAAAKEKGLPEDSFLACERGASFGYNNLVSDMRSLAIMRETGAPVVFDATHSVQLPGGQGTSSGGQREFVPVLSRAAIAVGIAGIFMETHPDPANALSDGPNAVPLKHMKALLEQLVALDRVVKKEPLL
;
A
#
# COMPACT_ATOMS: atom_id res chain seq x y z
N ASP A 1 -18.47 -9.80 -2.61
CA ASP A 1 -19.02 -8.83 -1.63
C ASP A 1 -18.48 -7.41 -1.78
N VAL A 2 -17.90 -7.06 -2.95
CA VAL A 2 -17.33 -5.73 -3.19
C VAL A 2 -18.39 -4.64 -3.00
N ALA A 3 -19.60 -4.84 -3.50
CA ALA A 3 -20.67 -3.87 -3.38
C ALA A 3 -21.09 -3.59 -1.93
N ALA A 4 -21.15 -4.63 -1.09
CA ALA A 4 -21.49 -4.48 0.33
C ALA A 4 -20.40 -3.68 1.09
N VAL A 5 -19.12 -3.94 0.79
CA VAL A 5 -18.01 -3.18 1.38
C VAL A 5 -18.02 -1.73 0.89
N ALA A 6 -18.22 -1.51 -0.41
CA ALA A 6 -18.27 -0.18 -1.00
C ALA A 6 -19.38 0.71 -0.42
N ALA A 7 -20.46 0.10 0.07
CA ALA A 7 -21.57 0.84 0.68
C ALA A 7 -21.20 1.48 2.05
N VAL A 8 -20.17 0.98 2.73
CA VAL A 8 -19.84 1.39 4.12
C VAL A 8 -18.44 2.00 4.27
N VAL A 9 -17.60 1.99 3.23
CA VAL A 9 -16.26 2.57 3.27
C VAL A 9 -16.13 3.75 2.30
N ASP A 10 -15.21 4.65 2.58
CA ASP A 10 -14.88 5.77 1.68
C ASP A 10 -13.84 5.40 0.64
N VAL A 11 -12.91 4.50 0.98
CA VAL A 11 -11.85 3.99 0.10
C VAL A 11 -11.81 2.48 0.18
N LEU A 12 -11.82 1.82 -0.98
CA LEU A 12 -11.59 0.37 -1.07
C LEU A 12 -10.08 0.07 -1.11
N GLN A 13 -9.70 -1.09 -0.58
CA GLN A 13 -8.34 -1.59 -0.72
C GLN A 13 -8.34 -3.00 -1.26
N THR A 14 -7.50 -3.26 -2.27
CA THR A 14 -7.38 -4.61 -2.83
C THR A 14 -6.24 -5.37 -2.18
N PRO A 15 -6.43 -6.69 -1.90
CA PRO A 15 -5.34 -7.54 -1.44
C PRO A 15 -4.24 -7.67 -2.50
N ALA A 16 -2.97 -7.70 -2.06
CA ALA A 16 -1.83 -7.80 -2.96
C ALA A 16 -1.85 -9.06 -3.84
N PHE A 17 -2.29 -10.19 -3.32
CA PHE A 17 -2.40 -11.45 -4.07
C PHE A 17 -3.40 -11.40 -5.21
N LEU A 18 -4.38 -10.51 -5.16
CA LEU A 18 -5.43 -10.38 -6.17
C LEU A 18 -5.14 -9.27 -7.20
N SER A 19 -4.00 -8.62 -7.11
CA SER A 19 -3.63 -7.49 -7.99
C SER A 19 -3.65 -7.83 -9.48
N ARG A 20 -3.45 -9.10 -9.87
CA ARG A 20 -3.53 -9.56 -11.25
C ARG A 20 -4.84 -10.22 -11.65
N GLN A 21 -5.79 -10.36 -10.72
CA GLN A 21 -7.11 -10.95 -11.01
C GLN A 21 -7.96 -9.92 -11.74
N THR A 22 -8.08 -10.10 -13.06
CA THR A 22 -8.72 -9.12 -13.95
C THR A 22 -10.15 -8.82 -13.55
N ASP A 23 -10.96 -9.85 -13.30
CA ASP A 23 -12.37 -9.67 -12.95
C ASP A 23 -12.55 -8.98 -11.61
N PHE A 24 -11.68 -9.29 -10.64
CA PHE A 24 -11.70 -8.64 -9.34
C PHE A 24 -11.35 -7.16 -9.45
N ILE A 25 -10.24 -6.80 -10.12
CA ILE A 25 -9.83 -5.40 -10.32
C ILE A 25 -10.90 -4.60 -11.06
N ARG A 26 -11.49 -5.17 -12.11
CA ARG A 26 -12.61 -4.54 -12.85
C ARG A 26 -13.82 -4.31 -11.95
N THR A 27 -14.21 -5.33 -11.19
CA THR A 27 -15.36 -5.23 -10.27
C THR A 27 -15.16 -4.14 -9.21
N VAL A 28 -13.98 -4.08 -8.61
CA VAL A 28 -13.66 -3.06 -7.61
C VAL A 28 -13.64 -1.66 -8.23
N ALA A 29 -13.04 -1.51 -9.41
CA ALA A 29 -12.98 -0.23 -10.11
C ALA A 29 -14.35 0.32 -10.51
N GLN A 30 -15.33 -0.56 -10.75
CA GLN A 30 -16.69 -0.20 -11.15
C GLN A 30 -17.62 0.16 -9.98
N CYS A 31 -17.13 0.17 -8.75
CA CYS A 31 -17.93 0.52 -7.57
C CYS A 31 -18.10 2.03 -7.33
N GLY A 32 -17.36 2.87 -8.06
CA GLY A 32 -17.44 4.33 -7.91
C GLY A 32 -16.77 4.88 -6.65
N LYS A 33 -15.94 4.09 -5.98
CA LYS A 33 -15.13 4.51 -4.83
C LYS A 33 -13.65 4.61 -5.22
N PRO A 34 -12.87 5.48 -4.56
CA PRO A 34 -11.43 5.42 -4.66
C PRO A 34 -10.89 4.05 -4.23
N VAL A 35 -9.86 3.56 -4.92
CA VAL A 35 -9.30 2.24 -4.66
C VAL A 35 -7.79 2.31 -4.45
N ASN A 36 -7.31 1.86 -3.29
CA ASN A 36 -5.91 1.63 -3.01
C ASN A 36 -5.52 0.21 -3.49
N ILE A 37 -4.82 0.12 -4.61
CA ILE A 37 -4.46 -1.15 -5.25
C ILE A 37 -3.08 -1.58 -4.78
N LYS A 38 -3.01 -2.59 -3.90
CA LYS A 38 -1.74 -3.14 -3.43
C LYS A 38 -1.04 -3.94 -4.53
N LYS A 39 0.23 -3.61 -4.77
CA LYS A 39 1.11 -4.38 -5.67
C LYS A 39 1.35 -5.77 -5.09
N GLY A 40 1.23 -6.82 -5.91
CA GLY A 40 1.63 -8.16 -5.52
C GLY A 40 3.13 -8.25 -5.22
N GLN A 41 3.50 -9.04 -4.22
CA GLN A 41 4.90 -9.27 -3.83
C GLN A 41 5.72 -9.91 -4.96
N PHE A 42 5.04 -10.58 -5.89
CA PHE A 42 5.60 -11.27 -7.05
C PHE A 42 5.72 -10.37 -8.30
N MET A 43 5.24 -9.11 -8.22
CA MET A 43 5.17 -8.21 -9.36
C MET A 43 6.35 -7.25 -9.41
N ALA A 44 6.86 -7.01 -10.62
CA ALA A 44 7.73 -5.87 -10.87
C ALA A 44 6.93 -4.55 -10.76
N PRO A 45 7.56 -3.45 -10.31
CA PRO A 45 6.86 -2.17 -10.17
C PRO A 45 6.25 -1.64 -11.47
N HIS A 46 6.90 -1.86 -12.62
CA HIS A 46 6.39 -1.49 -13.94
C HIS A 46 5.05 -2.18 -14.30
N ASP A 47 4.83 -3.40 -13.80
CA ASP A 47 3.61 -4.15 -14.07
C ASP A 47 2.36 -3.52 -13.45
N MET A 48 2.54 -2.63 -12.46
CA MET A 48 1.42 -1.87 -11.89
C MET A 48 0.75 -0.97 -12.91
N LYS A 49 1.46 -0.56 -13.95
CA LYS A 49 0.83 0.19 -15.07
C LYS A 49 -0.33 -0.59 -15.67
N ASN A 50 -0.14 -1.87 -15.94
CA ASN A 50 -1.19 -2.72 -16.51
C ASN A 50 -2.40 -2.87 -15.56
N VAL A 51 -2.17 -2.88 -14.26
CA VAL A 51 -3.23 -2.98 -13.26
C VAL A 51 -4.03 -1.69 -13.18
N ILE A 52 -3.35 -0.55 -13.11
CA ILE A 52 -3.98 0.78 -13.07
C ILE A 52 -4.74 1.07 -14.37
N ASP A 53 -4.15 0.79 -15.52
CA ASP A 53 -4.81 0.99 -16.83
C ASP A 53 -6.08 0.13 -16.95
N LYS A 54 -6.05 -1.11 -16.44
CA LYS A 54 -7.20 -1.99 -16.37
C LYS A 54 -8.32 -1.42 -15.49
N ALA A 55 -7.96 -0.87 -14.33
CA ALA A 55 -8.91 -0.26 -13.41
C ALA A 55 -9.55 1.00 -14.05
N ARG A 56 -8.74 1.85 -14.70
CA ARG A 56 -9.20 3.02 -15.43
C ARG A 56 -10.18 2.66 -16.57
N ALA A 57 -9.81 1.67 -17.37
CA ALA A 57 -10.67 1.20 -18.46
C ALA A 57 -12.02 0.69 -17.93
N ALA A 58 -12.01 -0.05 -16.83
CA ALA A 58 -13.23 -0.56 -16.22
C ALA A 58 -14.12 0.56 -15.63
N ALA A 59 -13.51 1.58 -15.01
CA ALA A 59 -14.24 2.76 -14.54
C ALA A 59 -14.88 3.53 -15.69
N LYS A 60 -14.10 3.78 -16.76
CA LYS A 60 -14.56 4.45 -17.98
C LYS A 60 -15.77 3.76 -18.61
N GLU A 61 -15.79 2.44 -18.69
CA GLU A 61 -16.92 1.66 -19.21
C GLU A 61 -18.24 1.92 -18.44
N LYS A 62 -18.14 2.36 -17.18
CA LYS A 62 -19.27 2.73 -16.33
C LYS A 62 -19.51 4.25 -16.24
N GLY A 63 -18.76 5.06 -16.99
CA GLY A 63 -18.85 6.51 -16.89
C GLY A 63 -18.35 7.09 -15.56
N LEU A 64 -17.46 6.36 -14.86
CA LEU A 64 -16.88 6.76 -13.57
C LEU A 64 -15.52 7.46 -13.77
N PRO A 65 -15.06 8.26 -12.80
CA PRO A 65 -13.75 8.90 -12.84
C PRO A 65 -12.61 7.88 -13.02
N GLU A 66 -11.66 8.20 -13.92
CA GLU A 66 -10.51 7.35 -14.24
C GLU A 66 -9.29 7.63 -13.31
N ASP A 67 -9.37 8.62 -12.44
CA ASP A 67 -8.29 9.09 -11.56
C ASP A 67 -8.44 8.68 -10.08
N SER A 68 -9.42 7.82 -9.78
CA SER A 68 -9.73 7.37 -8.42
C SER A 68 -8.93 6.15 -7.96
N PHE A 69 -7.75 5.92 -8.54
CA PHE A 69 -6.92 4.75 -8.23
C PHE A 69 -5.56 5.16 -7.69
N LEU A 70 -5.13 4.49 -6.59
CA LEU A 70 -3.82 4.65 -5.99
C LEU A 70 -3.01 3.36 -6.19
N ALA A 71 -1.72 3.49 -6.44
CA ALA A 71 -0.80 2.36 -6.58
C ALA A 71 -0.01 2.19 -5.28
N CYS A 72 -0.17 1.04 -4.60
CA CYS A 72 0.40 0.81 -3.28
C CYS A 72 1.55 -0.20 -3.32
N GLU A 73 2.76 0.25 -2.95
CA GLU A 73 3.93 -0.62 -2.73
C GLU A 73 3.87 -1.25 -1.34
N ARG A 74 4.22 -2.53 -1.23
CA ARG A 74 4.24 -3.27 0.04
C ARG A 74 5.39 -4.29 0.15
N GLY A 75 6.45 -4.11 -0.61
CA GLY A 75 7.58 -5.02 -0.70
C GLY A 75 7.41 -6.10 -1.76
N ALA A 76 8.53 -6.67 -2.15
CA ALA A 76 8.63 -7.79 -3.08
C ALA A 76 9.23 -9.02 -2.38
N SER A 77 8.80 -10.22 -2.76
CA SER A 77 9.35 -11.46 -2.24
C SER A 77 10.84 -11.57 -2.58
N PHE A 78 11.64 -11.90 -1.57
CA PHE A 78 13.08 -12.10 -1.69
C PHE A 78 13.48 -13.36 -0.95
N GLY A 79 13.53 -14.49 -1.64
CA GLY A 79 13.69 -15.81 -1.03
C GLY A 79 12.41 -16.26 -0.30
N TYR A 80 12.59 -17.19 0.64
CA TYR A 80 11.48 -17.70 1.45
C TYR A 80 11.22 -16.79 2.67
N ASN A 81 9.95 -16.56 2.97
CA ASN A 81 9.48 -15.89 4.18
C ASN A 81 10.08 -14.50 4.42
N ASN A 82 10.52 -13.81 3.37
CA ASN A 82 11.14 -12.50 3.46
C ASN A 82 10.65 -11.55 2.35
N LEU A 83 10.65 -10.25 2.66
CA LEU A 83 10.31 -9.18 1.75
C LEU A 83 11.44 -8.15 1.72
N VAL A 84 11.65 -7.52 0.56
CA VAL A 84 12.54 -6.37 0.38
C VAL A 84 11.75 -5.23 -0.22
N SER A 85 11.95 -4.02 0.31
CA SER A 85 11.38 -2.79 -0.23
C SER A 85 12.44 -2.07 -1.07
N ASP A 86 12.25 -2.10 -2.40
CA ASP A 86 13.06 -1.31 -3.32
C ASP A 86 12.47 0.10 -3.41
N MET A 87 13.15 1.09 -2.85
CA MET A 87 12.67 2.49 -2.88
C MET A 87 12.56 3.07 -4.29
N ARG A 88 13.29 2.52 -5.27
CA ARG A 88 13.14 2.89 -6.69
C ARG A 88 11.76 2.52 -7.23
N SER A 89 11.13 1.48 -6.66
CA SER A 89 9.79 1.04 -7.08
C SER A 89 8.76 2.15 -6.95
N LEU A 90 8.90 3.02 -5.95
CA LEU A 90 8.01 4.15 -5.72
C LEU A 90 8.09 5.19 -6.85
N ALA A 91 9.30 5.49 -7.32
CA ALA A 91 9.50 6.36 -8.47
C ALA A 91 8.98 5.74 -9.77
N ILE A 92 9.26 4.45 -10.00
CA ILE A 92 8.78 3.70 -11.16
C ILE A 92 7.24 3.67 -11.19
N MET A 93 6.61 3.42 -10.05
CA MET A 93 5.15 3.36 -10.00
C MET A 93 4.47 4.70 -10.24
N ARG A 94 5.15 5.85 -10.05
CA ARG A 94 4.62 7.17 -10.47
C ARG A 94 4.38 7.26 -11.97
N GLU A 95 5.12 6.52 -12.78
CA GLU A 95 4.95 6.49 -14.25
C GLU A 95 3.56 5.94 -14.66
N THR A 96 2.84 5.29 -13.73
CA THR A 96 1.43 4.91 -13.93
C THR A 96 0.49 6.13 -13.99
N GLY A 97 0.95 7.31 -13.54
CA GLY A 97 0.13 8.50 -13.35
C GLY A 97 -0.87 8.40 -12.19
N ALA A 98 -0.80 7.33 -11.38
CA ALA A 98 -1.59 7.20 -10.15
C ALA A 98 -0.78 7.71 -8.94
N PRO A 99 -1.43 8.30 -7.91
CA PRO A 99 -0.76 8.59 -6.65
C PRO A 99 -0.18 7.31 -6.05
N VAL A 100 1.07 7.39 -5.57
CA VAL A 100 1.78 6.23 -5.00
C VAL A 100 1.66 6.24 -3.49
N VAL A 101 1.23 5.12 -2.93
CA VAL A 101 1.13 4.85 -1.49
C VAL A 101 2.19 3.82 -1.11
N PHE A 102 2.79 3.97 0.07
CA PHE A 102 3.67 2.97 0.65
C PHE A 102 3.00 2.32 1.87
N ASP A 103 2.85 1.01 1.84
CA ASP A 103 2.39 0.21 2.97
C ASP A 103 3.59 -0.16 3.85
N ALA A 104 3.78 0.61 4.91
CA ALA A 104 4.95 0.50 5.78
C ALA A 104 4.90 -0.72 6.71
N THR A 105 3.70 -1.19 7.05
CA THR A 105 3.52 -2.31 7.98
C THR A 105 3.63 -3.66 7.28
N HIS A 106 3.04 -3.82 6.11
CA HIS A 106 3.16 -5.07 5.37
C HIS A 106 4.51 -5.23 4.64
N SER A 107 5.24 -4.14 4.42
CA SER A 107 6.59 -4.21 3.83
C SER A 107 7.64 -4.86 4.75
N VAL A 108 7.38 -4.91 6.04
CA VAL A 108 8.23 -5.56 7.06
C VAL A 108 7.68 -6.88 7.56
N GLN A 109 6.66 -7.42 6.90
CA GLN A 109 6.09 -8.72 7.19
C GLN A 109 7.08 -9.83 6.80
N LEU A 110 7.10 -10.89 7.60
CA LEU A 110 7.77 -12.14 7.28
C LEU A 110 6.70 -13.20 6.96
N PRO A 111 6.30 -13.33 5.69
CA PRO A 111 5.18 -14.20 5.30
C PRO A 111 5.42 -15.66 5.73
N GLY A 112 4.48 -16.24 6.50
CA GLY A 112 4.63 -17.61 7.01
C GLY A 112 5.78 -17.82 8.00
N GLY A 113 6.42 -16.76 8.48
CA GLY A 113 7.61 -16.84 9.34
C GLY A 113 7.37 -17.47 10.71
N GLN A 114 6.10 -17.67 11.11
CA GLN A 114 5.68 -18.36 12.34
C GLN A 114 4.89 -19.66 12.05
N GLY A 115 5.07 -20.25 10.87
CA GLY A 115 4.37 -21.47 10.45
C GLY A 115 2.92 -21.20 10.05
N THR A 116 2.00 -21.08 10.98
CA THR A 116 0.58 -20.83 10.72
C THR A 116 0.21 -19.36 10.62
N SER A 117 1.13 -18.44 10.95
CA SER A 117 0.94 -16.99 10.86
C SER A 117 2.18 -16.29 10.31
N SER A 118 2.02 -15.06 9.87
CA SER A 118 3.12 -14.21 9.47
C SER A 118 3.84 -13.63 10.68
N GLY A 119 5.17 -13.64 10.64
CA GLY A 119 6.01 -12.84 11.50
C GLY A 119 6.13 -11.41 11.00
N GLY A 120 6.90 -10.59 11.68
CA GLY A 120 7.15 -9.20 11.27
C GLY A 120 8.26 -8.53 12.05
N GLN A 121 8.76 -7.46 11.48
CA GLN A 121 9.87 -6.67 11.99
C GLN A 121 9.45 -5.20 12.16
N ARG A 122 8.46 -4.94 13.06
CA ARG A 122 7.88 -3.59 13.24
C ARG A 122 8.90 -2.51 13.54
N GLU A 123 10.05 -2.87 14.08
CA GLU A 123 11.16 -1.94 14.35
C GLU A 123 11.65 -1.21 13.10
N PHE A 124 11.44 -1.80 11.93
CA PHE A 124 11.81 -1.19 10.64
C PHE A 124 10.68 -0.34 10.02
N VAL A 125 9.47 -0.35 10.56
CA VAL A 125 8.37 0.49 10.06
C VAL A 125 8.76 1.97 10.04
N PRO A 126 9.30 2.58 11.11
CA PRO A 126 9.73 3.97 11.08
C PRO A 126 10.88 4.24 10.10
N VAL A 127 11.76 3.25 9.90
CA VAL A 127 12.91 3.37 8.99
C VAL A 127 12.43 3.44 7.55
N LEU A 128 11.63 2.47 7.12
CA LEU A 128 11.11 2.40 5.75
C LEU A 128 10.10 3.50 5.46
N SER A 129 9.30 3.90 6.45
CA SER A 129 8.38 5.04 6.32
C SER A 129 9.12 6.33 5.97
N ARG A 130 10.20 6.65 6.68
CA ARG A 130 11.01 7.84 6.38
C ARG A 130 11.65 7.76 5.01
N ALA A 131 12.18 6.59 4.63
CA ALA A 131 12.76 6.39 3.30
C ALA A 131 11.71 6.61 2.19
N ALA A 132 10.53 6.06 2.34
CA ALA A 132 9.44 6.20 1.37
C ALA A 132 8.96 7.66 1.26
N ILE A 133 8.78 8.35 2.39
CA ILE A 133 8.42 9.78 2.40
C ILE A 133 9.51 10.60 1.70
N ALA A 134 10.79 10.31 1.91
CA ALA A 134 11.90 11.00 1.27
C ALA A 134 11.92 10.83 -0.25
N VAL A 135 11.37 9.75 -0.78
CA VAL A 135 11.14 9.59 -2.23
C VAL A 135 10.01 10.51 -2.73
N GLY A 136 9.13 11.02 -1.86
CA GLY A 136 8.03 11.92 -2.22
C GLY A 136 6.75 11.21 -2.63
N ILE A 137 6.35 10.17 -1.90
CA ILE A 137 5.08 9.45 -2.11
C ILE A 137 3.86 10.32 -1.81
N ALA A 138 2.70 9.94 -2.34
CA ALA A 138 1.44 10.64 -2.13
C ALA A 138 0.79 10.30 -0.77
N GLY A 139 1.04 9.12 -0.24
CA GLY A 139 0.47 8.67 1.03
C GLY A 139 1.19 7.48 1.63
N ILE A 140 0.90 7.21 2.89
CA ILE A 140 1.41 6.06 3.61
C ILE A 140 0.25 5.27 4.22
N PHE A 141 0.32 3.97 4.15
CA PHE A 141 -0.58 3.06 4.83
C PHE A 141 0.15 2.43 6.01
N MET A 142 -0.48 2.39 7.17
CA MET A 142 0.03 1.73 8.36
C MET A 142 -1.09 1.09 9.15
N GLU A 143 -0.87 -0.14 9.60
CA GLU A 143 -1.71 -0.76 10.62
C GLU A 143 -1.25 -0.35 12.01
N THR A 144 -2.21 -0.09 12.88
CA THR A 144 -1.96 0.26 14.28
C THR A 144 -2.92 -0.48 15.19
N HIS A 145 -2.47 -0.81 16.38
CA HIS A 145 -3.29 -1.47 17.38
C HIS A 145 -2.93 -0.96 18.78
N PRO A 146 -3.90 -0.79 19.71
CA PRO A 146 -3.61 -0.39 21.09
C PRO A 146 -2.65 -1.36 21.80
N ASP A 147 -2.84 -2.67 21.57
CA ASP A 147 -2.02 -3.77 22.08
C ASP A 147 -1.71 -4.77 20.95
N PRO A 148 -0.65 -4.55 20.17
CA PRO A 148 -0.33 -5.41 19.03
C PRO A 148 -0.08 -6.89 19.39
N ALA A 149 0.27 -7.20 20.63
CA ALA A 149 0.47 -8.58 21.07
C ALA A 149 -0.85 -9.39 21.06
N ASN A 150 -1.98 -8.70 21.23
CA ASN A 150 -3.33 -9.27 21.23
C ASN A 150 -4.12 -8.95 19.96
N ALA A 151 -3.47 -8.46 18.91
CA ALA A 151 -4.12 -8.23 17.61
C ALA A 151 -4.53 -9.56 16.96
N LEU A 152 -5.71 -9.59 16.34
CA LEU A 152 -6.22 -10.78 15.65
C LEU A 152 -5.41 -11.15 14.41
N SER A 153 -4.78 -10.17 13.76
CA SER A 153 -3.87 -10.35 12.63
C SER A 153 -2.77 -9.29 12.68
N ASP A 154 -1.67 -9.53 11.99
CA ASP A 154 -0.57 -8.59 11.75
C ASP A 154 0.04 -7.94 13.01
N GLY A 155 -0.20 -8.51 14.18
CA GLY A 155 0.34 -8.03 15.45
C GLY A 155 1.86 -7.77 15.40
N PRO A 156 2.69 -8.68 14.85
CA PRO A 156 4.13 -8.45 14.74
C PRO A 156 4.54 -7.23 13.90
N ASN A 157 3.67 -6.74 13.01
CA ASN A 157 3.94 -5.60 12.14
C ASN A 157 3.28 -4.31 12.62
N ALA A 158 2.12 -4.42 13.30
CA ALA A 158 1.31 -3.28 13.68
C ALA A 158 2.08 -2.31 14.60
N VAL A 159 1.95 -1.02 14.32
CA VAL A 159 2.53 0.04 15.15
C VAL A 159 1.69 0.18 16.42
N PRO A 160 2.29 0.16 17.63
CA PRO A 160 1.54 0.46 18.84
C PRO A 160 0.89 1.85 18.77
N LEU A 161 -0.42 1.94 19.03
CA LEU A 161 -1.18 3.20 18.90
C LEU A 161 -0.54 4.35 19.67
N LYS A 162 0.04 4.08 20.84
CA LYS A 162 0.73 5.08 21.68
C LYS A 162 1.93 5.76 20.98
N HIS A 163 2.50 5.15 19.93
CA HIS A 163 3.63 5.68 19.18
C HIS A 163 3.22 6.39 17.88
N MET A 164 1.96 6.25 17.45
CA MET A 164 1.50 6.77 16.16
C MET A 164 1.64 8.29 16.06
N LYS A 165 1.25 9.03 17.09
CA LYS A 165 1.32 10.50 17.05
C LYS A 165 2.74 10.99 16.75
N ALA A 166 3.72 10.54 17.54
CA ALA A 166 5.11 10.94 17.36
C ALA A 166 5.70 10.53 16.00
N LEU A 167 5.35 9.33 15.52
CA LEU A 167 5.75 8.87 14.21
C LEU A 167 5.15 9.75 13.10
N LEU A 168 3.86 10.03 13.14
CA LEU A 168 3.19 10.86 12.14
C LEU A 168 3.71 12.30 12.12
N GLU A 169 4.00 12.90 13.28
CA GLU A 169 4.59 14.23 13.37
C GLU A 169 5.95 14.30 12.64
N GLN A 170 6.79 13.28 12.81
CA GLN A 170 8.07 13.18 12.10
C GLN A 170 7.88 13.02 10.58
N LEU A 171 6.97 12.13 10.17
CA LEU A 171 6.71 11.87 8.76
C LEU A 171 6.13 13.09 8.05
N VAL A 172 5.20 13.80 8.68
CA VAL A 172 4.62 15.05 8.15
C VAL A 172 5.68 16.15 8.04
N ALA A 173 6.58 16.27 9.00
CA ALA A 173 7.66 17.23 8.93
C ALA A 173 8.61 16.95 7.76
N LEU A 174 8.96 15.67 7.55
CA LEU A 174 9.78 15.25 6.41
C LEU A 174 9.05 15.46 5.07
N ASP A 175 7.78 15.11 4.99
CA ASP A 175 6.95 15.28 3.80
C ASP A 175 6.90 16.75 3.34
N ARG A 176 6.75 17.67 4.30
CA ARG A 176 6.77 19.12 4.02
C ARG A 176 8.08 19.58 3.41
N VAL A 177 9.22 19.06 3.88
CA VAL A 177 10.53 19.39 3.32
C VAL A 177 10.65 18.86 1.89
N VAL A 178 10.31 17.60 1.68
CA VAL A 178 10.42 16.94 0.37
C VAL A 178 9.52 17.58 -0.68
N LYS A 179 8.29 17.95 -0.31
CA LYS A 179 7.31 18.53 -1.25
C LYS A 179 7.48 20.03 -1.48
N LYS A 180 8.27 20.71 -0.65
CA LYS A 180 8.57 22.14 -0.86
C LYS A 180 9.41 22.37 -2.11
N GLU A 181 10.37 21.50 -2.35
CA GLU A 181 11.28 21.55 -3.49
C GLU A 181 11.42 20.15 -4.10
N PRO A 182 10.43 19.68 -4.87
CA PRO A 182 10.51 18.37 -5.48
C PRO A 182 11.65 18.32 -6.50
N LEU A 183 12.51 17.32 -6.38
CA LEU A 183 13.66 17.13 -7.29
C LEU A 183 13.27 16.42 -8.60
N LEU A 184 12.08 15.81 -8.68
CA LEU A 184 11.58 15.04 -9.82
C LEU A 184 10.10 15.35 -10.10
#